data_820a6abb5a75d824ebc8ac9404c9d6bf
#
_entry.id   820a6abb5a75d824ebc8ac9404c9d6bf
#
_cell.length_a   1.000
_cell.length_b   1.000
_cell.length_c   1.000
_cell.angle_alpha   90.00
_cell.angle_beta   90.00
_cell.angle_gamma   90.00
#
_symmetry.space_group_name_H-M   'P 1'
#
loop_
_entity.id
_entity.type
_entity.pdbx_description
1 polymer ?
#
loop_
_entity_poly.entity_id
_entity_poly.type
_entity_poly.pdbx_seq_one_letter_code
_entity_poly.pdbx_strand_id
1 'polypeptide(L)'
;MSGRVFQNIVLQFKDAVDTEIGVIDAEGTVIACTELSEIGSHWSELVSSINDAEESVVPLAGKTFKALSGWNGHFDFAVFAYGENEMSRAACSMAAVALNAAKSYYEEKYDKVSFIKNIISDNIMLSDLYIRAKELHVETELNRGVFLIRRLDERFEGLTVEAVQNIFPDRQTSFALSMGESDVVLIQQLGENVSTRDLEKAAQLIEETLRENGESMVVVGIGTVAAHLRDLAKSYKEAQIAIEVGKVFDTEKYVVSYENLGIGRLIYQLPTTLCEMFLQEVFKKNPIDSLDKETLFTINKFFENNLVLSETARKLFVHRNTLVYRLEKIKKLTGLDLREFDDAITFKVALMVKKYLASRGIEA
;
A
#
# COMPACT_ATOMS: atom_id res chain seq x y z
N MET A 1 15.61 -1.98 -19.93
CA MET A 1 17.05 -1.64 -19.69
C MET A 1 17.66 -1.09 -20.97
N SER A 2 18.49 -0.03 -20.95
CA SER A 2 19.06 0.48 -22.18
C SER A 2 20.26 -0.38 -22.60
N GLY A 3 20.42 -0.69 -23.90
CA GLY A 3 21.53 -1.46 -24.45
C GLY A 3 22.91 -0.89 -24.08
N ARG A 4 23.00 0.41 -23.73
CA ARG A 4 24.26 1.03 -23.25
C ARG A 4 24.84 0.41 -21.99
N VAL A 5 24.01 -0.10 -21.08
CA VAL A 5 24.49 -0.71 -19.82
C VAL A 5 25.11 -2.05 -20.11
N PHE A 6 24.43 -2.88 -20.90
CA PHE A 6 24.98 -4.15 -21.34
C PHE A 6 26.25 -3.95 -22.17
N GLN A 7 26.26 -2.96 -23.07
CA GLN A 7 27.41 -2.66 -23.90
C GLN A 7 28.67 -2.32 -23.08
N ASN A 8 28.53 -1.50 -22.03
CA ASN A 8 29.65 -1.15 -21.15
C ASN A 8 30.24 -2.37 -20.43
N ILE A 9 29.41 -3.34 -20.06
CA ILE A 9 29.87 -4.56 -19.39
C ILE A 9 30.45 -5.53 -20.40
N VAL A 10 29.81 -5.74 -21.55
CA VAL A 10 30.25 -6.63 -22.61
C VAL A 10 31.63 -6.21 -23.11
N LEU A 11 31.91 -4.91 -23.28
CA LEU A 11 33.20 -4.42 -23.68
C LEU A 11 34.35 -4.78 -22.69
N GLN A 12 34.07 -4.97 -21.40
CA GLN A 12 35.09 -5.39 -20.43
C GLN A 12 35.52 -6.85 -20.61
N PHE A 13 34.71 -7.67 -21.27
CA PHE A 13 35.08 -9.05 -21.60
C PHE A 13 36.04 -9.12 -22.78
N LYS A 14 36.15 -8.09 -23.60
CA LYS A 14 37.00 -8.09 -24.82
C LYS A 14 38.47 -8.40 -24.54
N ASP A 15 38.95 -7.91 -23.37
CA ASP A 15 40.34 -8.13 -22.96
C ASP A 15 40.55 -9.40 -22.11
N ALA A 16 39.45 -10.04 -21.67
CA ALA A 16 39.46 -11.15 -20.74
C ALA A 16 39.28 -12.53 -21.42
N VAL A 17 38.66 -12.58 -22.59
CA VAL A 17 38.35 -13.82 -23.32
C VAL A 17 38.59 -13.65 -24.82
N ASP A 18 39.12 -14.70 -25.47
CA ASP A 18 39.40 -14.71 -26.89
C ASP A 18 38.18 -15.04 -27.77
N THR A 19 36.96 -14.87 -27.24
CA THR A 19 35.71 -15.09 -27.98
C THR A 19 34.82 -13.87 -27.94
N GLU A 20 34.08 -13.64 -29.00
CA GLU A 20 33.11 -12.56 -29.05
C GLU A 20 31.91 -12.90 -28.19
N ILE A 21 31.49 -11.92 -27.35
CA ILE A 21 30.38 -12.03 -26.46
C ILE A 21 29.37 -10.90 -26.75
N GLY A 22 28.09 -11.20 -26.68
CA GLY A 22 27.04 -10.20 -26.83
C GLY A 22 25.75 -10.59 -26.10
N VAL A 23 24.76 -9.73 -26.25
CA VAL A 23 23.43 -9.84 -25.64
C VAL A 23 22.38 -9.59 -26.69
N ILE A 24 21.36 -10.45 -26.73
CA ILE A 24 20.14 -10.27 -27.52
C ILE A 24 18.95 -9.94 -26.61
N ASP A 25 17.97 -9.23 -27.15
CA ASP A 25 16.67 -9.00 -26.53
C ASP A 25 15.69 -10.17 -26.77
N ALA A 26 14.45 -10.04 -26.25
CA ALA A 26 13.40 -11.05 -26.40
C ALA A 26 12.95 -11.27 -27.84
N GLU A 27 13.16 -10.31 -28.73
CA GLU A 27 12.87 -10.39 -30.16
C GLU A 27 14.03 -11.00 -30.95
N GLY A 28 15.18 -11.25 -30.31
CA GLY A 28 16.39 -11.80 -30.93
C GLY A 28 17.28 -10.75 -31.58
N THR A 29 17.12 -9.45 -31.24
CA THR A 29 17.98 -8.38 -31.74
C THR A 29 19.23 -8.26 -30.88
N VAL A 30 20.41 -8.20 -31.48
CA VAL A 30 21.68 -7.95 -30.79
C VAL A 30 21.72 -6.51 -30.29
N ILE A 31 21.67 -6.32 -28.96
CA ILE A 31 21.65 -5.00 -28.32
C ILE A 31 22.99 -4.58 -27.75
N ALA A 32 23.90 -5.52 -27.57
CA ALA A 32 25.27 -5.30 -27.13
C ALA A 32 26.19 -6.41 -27.65
N CYS A 33 27.40 -6.05 -28.07
CA CYS A 33 28.40 -7.02 -28.53
C CYS A 33 29.83 -6.45 -28.40
N THR A 34 30.81 -7.33 -28.15
CA THR A 34 32.25 -6.98 -28.21
C THR A 34 32.67 -6.56 -29.63
N GLU A 35 32.01 -7.12 -30.66
CA GLU A 35 32.14 -6.69 -32.04
C GLU A 35 30.98 -5.77 -32.41
N LEU A 36 31.26 -4.47 -32.61
CA LEU A 36 30.25 -3.44 -32.77
C LEU A 36 29.40 -3.58 -34.05
N SER A 37 29.97 -4.23 -35.09
CA SER A 37 29.24 -4.47 -36.34
C SER A 37 28.06 -5.43 -36.22
N GLU A 38 28.03 -6.26 -35.17
CA GLU A 38 26.95 -7.20 -34.88
C GLU A 38 25.74 -6.55 -34.23
N ILE A 39 25.89 -5.36 -33.67
CA ILE A 39 24.77 -4.66 -33.00
C ILE A 39 23.70 -4.30 -34.03
N GLY A 40 22.46 -4.72 -33.73
CA GLY A 40 21.31 -4.57 -34.62
C GLY A 40 21.04 -5.79 -35.52
N SER A 41 21.93 -6.82 -35.51
CA SER A 41 21.64 -8.10 -36.14
C SER A 41 20.42 -8.74 -35.49
N HIS A 42 19.60 -9.47 -36.24
CA HIS A 42 18.34 -10.04 -35.79
C HIS A 42 18.29 -11.55 -36.02
N TRP A 43 18.09 -12.33 -34.95
CA TRP A 43 18.12 -13.79 -34.93
C TRP A 43 16.83 -14.37 -34.30
N SER A 44 15.68 -13.93 -34.78
CA SER A 44 14.36 -14.31 -34.23
C SER A 44 14.09 -15.82 -34.27
N GLU A 45 14.68 -16.53 -35.25
CA GLU A 45 14.56 -17.99 -35.40
C GLU A 45 15.18 -18.78 -34.24
N LEU A 46 16.11 -18.17 -33.48
CA LEU A 46 16.79 -18.83 -32.36
C LEU A 46 16.06 -18.66 -31.02
N VAL A 47 15.17 -17.68 -30.94
CA VAL A 47 14.49 -17.28 -29.67
C VAL A 47 13.71 -18.43 -29.03
N SER A 48 12.95 -19.21 -29.82
CA SER A 48 12.18 -20.36 -29.29
C SER A 48 13.08 -21.40 -28.65
N SER A 49 14.19 -21.75 -29.33
CA SER A 49 15.13 -22.75 -28.82
C SER A 49 15.90 -22.30 -27.57
N ILE A 50 16.09 -21.01 -27.41
CA ILE A 50 16.75 -20.45 -26.22
C ILE A 50 15.74 -20.45 -25.03
N ASN A 51 14.46 -20.15 -25.26
CA ASN A 51 13.42 -20.24 -24.25
C ASN A 51 13.23 -21.67 -23.72
N ASP A 52 13.23 -22.66 -24.62
CA ASP A 52 13.03 -24.07 -24.26
C ASP A 52 14.20 -24.66 -23.43
N ALA A 53 15.29 -23.95 -23.34
CA ALA A 53 16.53 -24.40 -22.68
C ALA A 53 16.59 -24.17 -21.16
N GLU A 54 15.59 -23.58 -20.55
CA GLU A 54 15.45 -23.42 -19.08
C GLU A 54 16.74 -23.03 -18.36
N GLU A 55 17.32 -21.89 -18.58
CA GLU A 55 18.57 -21.39 -17.94
C GLU A 55 19.84 -22.22 -18.21
N SER A 56 19.78 -23.29 -18.99
CA SER A 56 20.94 -24.06 -19.39
C SER A 56 21.73 -23.34 -20.51
N VAL A 57 22.98 -23.73 -20.66
CA VAL A 57 23.83 -23.22 -21.76
C VAL A 57 23.57 -24.05 -23.00
N VAL A 58 23.12 -23.43 -24.09
CA VAL A 58 22.72 -24.10 -25.32
C VAL A 58 23.59 -23.71 -26.48
N PRO A 59 24.23 -24.69 -27.17
CA PRO A 59 24.92 -24.46 -28.44
C PRO A 59 23.89 -24.41 -29.59
N LEU A 60 23.89 -23.33 -30.37
CA LEU A 60 23.00 -23.11 -31.52
C LEU A 60 23.71 -22.28 -32.60
N ALA A 61 23.64 -22.78 -33.83
CA ALA A 61 24.12 -22.05 -35.02
C ALA A 61 25.55 -21.47 -34.91
N GLY A 62 26.48 -22.25 -34.38
CA GLY A 62 27.90 -21.84 -34.21
C GLY A 62 28.14 -20.88 -33.04
N LYS A 63 27.14 -20.67 -32.18
CA LYS A 63 27.19 -19.82 -30.98
C LYS A 63 26.67 -20.59 -29.78
N THR A 64 27.04 -20.13 -28.60
CA THR A 64 26.53 -20.65 -27.33
C THR A 64 25.67 -19.58 -26.66
N PHE A 65 24.43 -19.92 -26.25
CA PHE A 65 23.51 -19.02 -25.63
C PHE A 65 23.22 -19.39 -24.20
N LYS A 66 22.90 -18.39 -23.38
CA LYS A 66 22.37 -18.56 -22.05
C LYS A 66 21.36 -17.46 -21.75
N ALA A 67 20.12 -17.85 -21.45
CA ALA A 67 19.09 -16.91 -21.00
C ALA A 67 19.52 -16.23 -19.70
N LEU A 68 19.30 -14.92 -19.59
CA LEU A 68 19.31 -14.20 -18.33
C LEU A 68 17.97 -14.38 -17.66
N SER A 69 17.96 -14.46 -16.32
CA SER A 69 16.73 -14.66 -15.52
C SER A 69 15.62 -13.72 -15.96
N GLY A 70 14.51 -14.28 -16.41
CA GLY A 70 13.33 -13.56 -16.90
C GLY A 70 12.12 -13.79 -15.99
N TRP A 71 11.01 -13.09 -16.23
CA TRP A 71 9.73 -13.29 -15.56
C TRP A 71 8.84 -14.18 -16.42
N ASN A 72 8.11 -15.10 -15.80
CA ASN A 72 7.11 -15.97 -16.45
C ASN A 72 7.63 -16.96 -17.51
N GLY A 73 8.85 -17.52 -17.34
CA GLY A 73 9.34 -18.58 -18.23
C GLY A 73 9.80 -18.12 -19.63
N HIS A 74 9.85 -16.81 -19.88
CA HIS A 74 10.44 -16.22 -21.07
C HIS A 74 11.65 -15.37 -20.66
N PHE A 75 12.73 -15.41 -21.45
CA PHE A 75 13.85 -14.51 -21.20
C PHE A 75 13.55 -13.10 -21.74
N ASP A 76 13.96 -12.07 -21.02
CA ASP A 76 13.98 -10.70 -21.52
C ASP A 76 15.26 -10.44 -22.35
N PHE A 77 16.35 -11.10 -21.94
CA PHE A 77 17.67 -11.00 -22.57
C PHE A 77 18.36 -12.34 -22.52
N ALA A 78 19.19 -12.64 -23.51
CA ALA A 78 20.09 -13.79 -23.50
C ALA A 78 21.51 -13.37 -23.89
N VAL A 79 22.48 -13.95 -23.21
CA VAL A 79 23.89 -13.80 -23.54
C VAL A 79 24.25 -14.81 -24.62
N PHE A 80 25.12 -14.41 -25.55
CA PHE A 80 25.74 -15.32 -26.48
C PHE A 80 27.25 -15.18 -26.49
N ALA A 81 27.93 -16.28 -26.83
CA ALA A 81 29.35 -16.30 -27.13
C ALA A 81 29.55 -17.06 -28.44
N TYR A 82 30.47 -16.59 -29.31
CA TYR A 82 30.80 -17.31 -30.53
C TYR A 82 31.53 -18.62 -30.22
N GLY A 83 31.16 -19.67 -30.95
CA GLY A 83 31.67 -21.03 -30.76
C GLY A 83 30.80 -21.92 -29.89
N GLU A 84 31.04 -23.24 -29.98
CA GLU A 84 30.28 -24.28 -29.26
C GLU A 84 31.16 -25.14 -28.34
N ASN A 85 32.44 -24.75 -28.15
CA ASN A 85 33.42 -25.45 -27.34
C ASN A 85 33.27 -25.12 -25.84
N GLU A 86 34.03 -25.80 -25.00
CA GLU A 86 33.99 -25.60 -23.54
C GLU A 86 34.34 -24.17 -23.11
N MET A 87 35.29 -23.53 -23.83
CA MET A 87 35.69 -22.15 -23.54
C MET A 87 34.55 -21.17 -23.83
N SER A 88 33.82 -21.33 -24.95
CA SER A 88 32.66 -20.52 -25.29
C SER A 88 31.53 -20.73 -24.28
N ARG A 89 31.30 -21.96 -23.80
CA ARG A 89 30.32 -22.25 -22.75
C ARG A 89 30.69 -21.59 -21.42
N ALA A 90 31.97 -21.67 -21.03
CA ALA A 90 32.42 -21.01 -19.80
C ALA A 90 32.32 -19.49 -19.91
N ALA A 91 32.77 -18.90 -21.02
CA ALA A 91 32.68 -17.47 -21.28
C ALA A 91 31.21 -16.96 -21.25
N CYS A 92 30.30 -17.66 -21.94
CA CYS A 92 28.88 -17.36 -21.93
C CYS A 92 28.29 -17.44 -20.51
N SER A 93 28.64 -18.47 -19.72
CA SER A 93 28.17 -18.62 -18.34
C SER A 93 28.68 -17.51 -17.42
N MET A 94 29.95 -17.14 -17.50
CA MET A 94 30.55 -16.06 -16.71
C MET A 94 29.94 -14.70 -17.08
N ALA A 95 29.77 -14.44 -18.38
CA ALA A 95 29.11 -13.22 -18.85
C ALA A 95 27.64 -13.15 -18.39
N ALA A 96 26.91 -14.27 -18.39
CA ALA A 96 25.56 -14.33 -17.90
C ALA A 96 25.46 -14.00 -16.41
N VAL A 97 26.38 -14.48 -15.57
CA VAL A 97 26.43 -14.14 -14.13
C VAL A 97 26.67 -12.63 -13.94
N ALA A 98 27.65 -12.06 -14.63
CA ALA A 98 27.94 -10.62 -14.53
C ALA A 98 26.78 -9.75 -15.02
N LEU A 99 26.19 -10.14 -16.16
CA LEU A 99 25.06 -9.38 -16.75
C LEU A 99 23.77 -9.54 -15.95
N ASN A 100 23.49 -10.70 -15.34
CA ASN A 100 22.40 -10.87 -14.40
C ASN A 100 22.57 -9.98 -13.15
N ALA A 101 23.77 -9.96 -12.56
CA ALA A 101 24.06 -9.08 -11.42
C ALA A 101 23.86 -7.61 -11.79
N ALA A 102 24.31 -7.20 -12.98
CA ALA A 102 24.10 -5.83 -13.47
C ALA A 102 22.62 -5.56 -13.79
N LYS A 103 21.90 -6.52 -14.36
CA LYS A 103 20.45 -6.43 -14.61
C LYS A 103 19.70 -6.22 -13.30
N SER A 104 19.94 -7.08 -12.29
CA SER A 104 19.31 -6.98 -10.97
C SER A 104 19.63 -5.65 -10.29
N TYR A 105 20.88 -5.19 -10.32
CA TYR A 105 21.27 -3.88 -9.79
C TYR A 105 20.57 -2.71 -10.50
N TYR A 106 20.39 -2.82 -11.82
CA TYR A 106 19.72 -1.79 -12.61
C TYR A 106 18.21 -1.80 -12.40
N GLU A 107 17.60 -2.99 -12.30
CA GLU A 107 16.19 -3.17 -11.98
C GLU A 107 15.88 -2.63 -10.59
N GLU A 108 16.70 -2.97 -9.59
CA GLU A 108 16.58 -2.43 -8.22
C GLU A 108 16.71 -0.90 -8.19
N LYS A 109 17.65 -0.35 -8.97
CA LYS A 109 17.92 1.09 -9.02
C LYS A 109 16.86 1.89 -9.79
N TYR A 110 16.24 1.31 -10.82
CA TYR A 110 15.34 2.00 -11.75
C TYR A 110 13.92 1.42 -11.79
N ASP A 111 13.61 0.45 -10.94
CA ASP A 111 12.30 -0.13 -10.85
C ASP A 111 11.26 0.90 -10.36
N LYS A 112 10.15 1.02 -11.10
CA LYS A 112 9.02 1.88 -10.74
C LYS A 112 8.46 1.54 -9.35
N VAL A 113 8.41 0.25 -9.00
CA VAL A 113 7.87 -0.20 -7.71
C VAL A 113 8.77 0.23 -6.57
N SER A 114 10.08 0.02 -6.68
CA SER A 114 11.07 0.47 -5.69
C SER A 114 11.09 1.99 -5.56
N PHE A 115 10.96 2.70 -6.68
CA PHE A 115 10.85 4.15 -6.69
C PHE A 115 9.61 4.64 -5.93
N ILE A 116 8.44 4.09 -6.24
CA ILE A 116 7.20 4.44 -5.54
C ILE A 116 7.29 4.07 -4.04
N LYS A 117 7.89 2.91 -3.70
CA LYS A 117 8.11 2.51 -2.31
C LYS A 117 8.98 3.51 -1.55
N ASN A 118 10.03 4.03 -2.17
CA ASN A 118 10.88 5.06 -1.59
C ASN A 118 10.12 6.37 -1.38
N ILE A 119 9.25 6.76 -2.31
CA ILE A 119 8.42 7.96 -2.16
C ILE A 119 7.48 7.82 -0.97
N ILE A 120 6.68 6.75 -0.90
CA ILE A 120 5.69 6.58 0.19
C ILE A 120 6.33 6.39 1.56
N SER A 121 7.59 5.90 1.59
CA SER A 121 8.38 5.77 2.82
C SER A 121 9.12 7.07 3.21
N ASP A 122 8.98 8.14 2.42
CA ASP A 122 9.65 9.44 2.65
C ASP A 122 11.19 9.33 2.59
N ASN A 123 11.71 8.39 1.79
CA ASN A 123 13.14 8.05 1.67
C ASN A 123 13.79 8.62 0.39
N ILE A 124 13.22 9.65 -0.20
CA ILE A 124 13.74 10.27 -1.41
C ILE A 124 13.74 11.80 -1.29
N MET A 125 14.82 12.44 -1.72
CA MET A 125 14.85 13.91 -1.79
C MET A 125 14.00 14.42 -2.94
N LEU A 126 13.38 15.59 -2.79
CA LEU A 126 12.52 16.17 -3.83
C LEU A 126 13.25 16.40 -5.16
N SER A 127 14.54 16.78 -5.13
CA SER A 127 15.37 16.89 -6.34
C SER A 127 15.45 15.58 -7.11
N ASP A 128 15.71 14.47 -6.39
CA ASP A 128 15.90 13.15 -6.97
C ASP A 128 14.57 12.55 -7.43
N LEU A 129 13.48 12.91 -6.75
CA LEU A 129 12.13 12.48 -7.12
C LEU A 129 11.79 12.88 -8.56
N TYR A 130 11.99 14.15 -8.93
CA TYR A 130 11.66 14.64 -10.26
C TYR A 130 12.58 14.07 -11.35
N ILE A 131 13.88 13.91 -11.05
CA ILE A 131 14.85 13.32 -11.98
C ILE A 131 14.47 11.85 -12.26
N ARG A 132 14.23 11.06 -11.20
CA ARG A 132 13.87 9.65 -11.33
C ARG A 132 12.50 9.44 -11.94
N ALA A 133 11.52 10.27 -11.61
CA ALA A 133 10.19 10.21 -12.24
C ALA A 133 10.30 10.34 -13.75
N LYS A 134 11.13 11.28 -14.24
CA LYS A 134 11.38 11.46 -15.66
C LYS A 134 12.08 10.26 -16.30
N GLU A 135 13.09 9.70 -15.63
CA GLU A 135 13.82 8.52 -16.11
C GLU A 135 12.93 7.28 -16.20
N LEU A 136 12.03 7.11 -15.23
CA LEU A 136 11.11 5.97 -15.15
C LEU A 136 9.78 6.20 -15.89
N HIS A 137 9.62 7.33 -16.56
CA HIS A 137 8.37 7.71 -17.24
C HIS A 137 7.15 7.64 -16.31
N VAL A 138 7.31 8.17 -15.08
CA VAL A 138 6.22 8.29 -14.09
C VAL A 138 5.74 9.73 -14.08
N GLU A 139 4.48 9.93 -14.40
CA GLU A 139 3.86 11.25 -14.38
C GLU A 139 3.83 11.81 -12.95
N THR A 140 4.25 13.06 -12.79
CA THR A 140 4.36 13.71 -11.46
C THR A 140 3.08 14.40 -11.02
N GLU A 141 2.22 14.79 -11.97
CA GLU A 141 1.01 15.58 -11.76
C GLU A 141 -0.24 14.82 -12.16
N LEU A 142 -0.51 13.71 -11.49
CA LEU A 142 -1.72 12.92 -11.64
C LEU A 142 -2.36 12.65 -10.30
N ASN A 143 -3.69 12.73 -10.25
CA ASN A 143 -4.44 12.32 -9.07
C ASN A 143 -4.24 10.82 -8.80
N ARG A 144 -3.87 10.49 -7.56
CA ARG A 144 -3.68 9.11 -7.12
C ARG A 144 -4.39 8.87 -5.79
N GLY A 145 -5.06 7.74 -5.68
CA GLY A 145 -5.58 7.20 -4.42
C GLY A 145 -4.56 6.27 -3.79
N VAL A 146 -4.41 6.36 -2.48
CA VAL A 146 -3.55 5.47 -1.68
C VAL A 146 -4.42 4.67 -0.74
N PHE A 147 -4.37 3.35 -0.89
CA PHE A 147 -5.10 2.38 -0.09
C PHE A 147 -4.09 1.53 0.69
N LEU A 148 -4.15 1.60 2.01
CA LEU A 148 -3.40 0.70 2.88
C LEU A 148 -4.29 -0.46 3.26
N ILE A 149 -3.92 -1.65 2.82
CA ILE A 149 -4.63 -2.90 3.09
C ILE A 149 -3.85 -3.63 4.16
N ARG A 150 -4.44 -3.78 5.34
CA ARG A 150 -3.82 -4.44 6.50
C ARG A 150 -4.56 -5.71 6.87
N ARG A 151 -3.84 -6.80 7.01
CA ARG A 151 -4.36 -8.08 7.49
C ARG A 151 -4.71 -7.99 8.99
N LEU A 152 -5.87 -8.50 9.34
CA LEU A 152 -6.37 -8.52 10.72
C LEU A 152 -6.03 -9.83 11.48
N ASP A 153 -5.81 -10.92 10.76
CA ASP A 153 -5.53 -12.24 11.34
C ASP A 153 -4.21 -12.79 10.82
N GLU A 154 -3.24 -12.99 11.70
CA GLU A 154 -1.90 -13.53 11.37
C GLU A 154 -1.92 -15.00 10.94
N ARG A 155 -3.02 -15.74 11.19
CA ARG A 155 -3.16 -17.16 10.82
C ARG A 155 -3.41 -17.38 9.33
N PHE A 156 -3.78 -16.35 8.58
CA PHE A 156 -4.02 -16.42 7.15
C PHE A 156 -2.83 -15.83 6.37
N GLU A 157 -2.19 -16.62 5.53
CA GLU A 157 -1.07 -16.18 4.68
C GLU A 157 -1.52 -15.46 3.39
N GLY A 158 -2.83 -15.33 3.17
CA GLY A 158 -3.42 -14.99 1.88
C GLY A 158 -3.29 -13.53 1.39
N LEU A 159 -2.89 -12.55 2.21
CA LEU A 159 -2.72 -11.19 1.73
C LEU A 159 -1.38 -11.06 0.98
N THR A 160 -1.41 -11.16 -0.34
CA THR A 160 -0.25 -10.98 -1.21
C THR A 160 -0.40 -9.74 -2.09
N VAL A 161 0.72 -9.22 -2.58
CA VAL A 161 0.72 -8.15 -3.59
C VAL A 161 -0.02 -8.59 -4.84
N GLU A 162 0.10 -9.87 -5.22
CA GLU A 162 -0.55 -10.45 -6.39
C GLU A 162 -2.06 -10.49 -6.25
N ALA A 163 -2.59 -10.89 -5.07
CA ALA A 163 -4.01 -10.89 -4.80
C ALA A 163 -4.63 -9.49 -5.01
N VAL A 164 -3.98 -8.46 -4.46
CA VAL A 164 -4.41 -7.06 -4.62
C VAL A 164 -4.25 -6.59 -6.07
N GLN A 165 -3.13 -6.95 -6.73
CA GLN A 165 -2.87 -6.55 -8.12
C GLN A 165 -3.86 -7.18 -9.10
N ASN A 166 -4.37 -8.37 -8.83
CA ASN A 166 -5.36 -9.05 -9.65
C ASN A 166 -6.73 -8.34 -9.65
N ILE A 167 -7.06 -7.62 -8.56
CA ILE A 167 -8.27 -6.78 -8.50
C ILE A 167 -8.14 -5.58 -9.46
N PHE A 168 -6.91 -5.04 -9.59
CA PHE A 168 -6.60 -3.92 -10.49
C PHE A 168 -5.45 -4.33 -11.43
N PRO A 169 -5.76 -5.05 -12.52
CA PRO A 169 -4.73 -5.70 -13.35
C PRO A 169 -3.87 -4.74 -14.18
N ASP A 170 -4.34 -3.51 -14.40
CA ASP A 170 -3.58 -2.51 -15.16
C ASP A 170 -2.40 -1.96 -14.34
N ARG A 171 -1.22 -2.53 -14.60
CA ARG A 171 0.04 -2.14 -13.94
C ARG A 171 0.59 -0.77 -14.40
N GLN A 172 0.01 -0.13 -15.39
CA GLN A 172 0.40 1.22 -15.80
C GLN A 172 -0.26 2.27 -14.92
N THR A 173 -1.49 2.00 -14.48
CA THR A 173 -2.29 2.91 -13.66
C THR A 173 -2.37 2.52 -12.19
N SER A 174 -1.98 1.29 -11.83
CA SER A 174 -2.10 0.74 -10.47
C SER A 174 -0.82 0.05 -10.01
N PHE A 175 -0.31 0.44 -8.84
CA PHE A 175 0.88 -0.14 -8.22
C PHE A 175 0.52 -0.77 -6.88
N ALA A 176 0.59 -2.09 -6.79
CA ALA A 176 0.50 -2.81 -5.52
C ALA A 176 1.90 -3.16 -5.02
N LEU A 177 2.18 -2.91 -3.74
CA LEU A 177 3.49 -3.17 -3.13
C LEU A 177 3.37 -3.58 -1.66
N SER A 178 4.25 -4.44 -1.20
CA SER A 178 4.33 -4.85 0.21
C SER A 178 5.09 -3.82 1.03
N MET A 179 4.53 -3.47 2.20
CA MET A 179 5.13 -2.56 3.20
C MET A 179 5.41 -3.26 4.52
N GLY A 180 5.63 -4.55 4.50
CA GLY A 180 5.89 -5.41 5.65
C GLY A 180 5.21 -6.76 5.47
N GLU A 181 5.08 -7.51 6.57
CA GLU A 181 4.50 -8.86 6.54
C GLU A 181 2.96 -8.85 6.47
N SER A 182 2.33 -7.78 6.98
CA SER A 182 0.87 -7.68 7.10
C SER A 182 0.24 -6.60 6.24
N ASP A 183 1.04 -5.75 5.59
CA ASP A 183 0.58 -4.55 4.91
C ASP A 183 0.88 -4.60 3.40
N VAL A 184 -0.16 -4.40 2.60
CA VAL A 184 -0.05 -4.15 1.16
C VAL A 184 -0.60 -2.75 0.88
N VAL A 185 0.12 -1.97 0.08
CA VAL A 185 -0.32 -0.65 -0.38
C VAL A 185 -0.68 -0.72 -1.84
N LEU A 186 -1.87 -0.28 -2.19
CA LEU A 186 -2.28 -0.02 -3.56
C LEU A 186 -2.27 1.48 -3.82
N ILE A 187 -1.56 1.89 -4.86
CA ILE A 187 -1.61 3.25 -5.41
C ILE A 187 -2.28 3.17 -6.75
N GLN A 188 -3.42 3.83 -6.90
CA GLN A 188 -4.23 3.81 -8.11
C GLN A 188 -4.31 5.21 -8.72
N GLN A 189 -4.05 5.32 -10.03
CA GLN A 189 -4.31 6.54 -10.78
C GLN A 189 -5.82 6.80 -10.86
N LEU A 190 -6.20 8.04 -10.66
CA LEU A 190 -7.58 8.48 -10.62
C LEU A 190 -7.86 9.48 -11.75
N GLY A 191 -9.11 9.59 -12.15
CA GLY A 191 -9.57 10.64 -13.04
C GLY A 191 -9.61 12.02 -12.36
N GLU A 192 -9.93 13.06 -13.14
CA GLU A 192 -9.93 14.45 -12.65
C GLU A 192 -11.03 14.74 -11.59
N ASN A 193 -12.17 14.04 -11.64
CA ASN A 193 -13.34 14.31 -10.80
C ASN A 193 -13.69 13.12 -9.89
N VAL A 194 -12.71 12.55 -9.18
CA VAL A 194 -12.95 11.44 -8.26
C VAL A 194 -13.37 11.97 -6.90
N SER A 195 -14.49 11.46 -6.40
CA SER A 195 -15.01 11.78 -5.07
C SER A 195 -14.50 10.80 -4.01
N THR A 196 -14.53 11.19 -2.73
CA THR A 196 -14.24 10.32 -1.59
C THR A 196 -15.10 9.04 -1.62
N ARG A 197 -16.34 9.13 -2.11
CA ARG A 197 -17.23 7.96 -2.26
C ARG A 197 -16.71 6.94 -3.29
N ASP A 198 -16.03 7.40 -4.33
CA ASP A 198 -15.49 6.50 -5.35
C ASP A 198 -14.26 5.76 -4.81
N LEU A 199 -13.44 6.42 -3.97
CA LEU A 199 -12.36 5.78 -3.22
C LEU A 199 -12.92 4.74 -2.22
N GLU A 200 -14.00 5.06 -1.53
CA GLU A 200 -14.65 4.13 -0.61
C GLU A 200 -15.20 2.90 -1.34
N LYS A 201 -15.81 3.06 -2.51
CA LYS A 201 -16.25 1.92 -3.34
C LYS A 201 -15.09 1.03 -3.79
N ALA A 202 -13.98 1.65 -4.22
CA ALA A 202 -12.78 0.89 -4.58
C ALA A 202 -12.22 0.11 -3.38
N ALA A 203 -12.19 0.71 -2.20
CA ALA A 203 -11.77 0.07 -0.97
C ALA A 203 -12.73 -1.05 -0.52
N GLN A 204 -14.03 -0.87 -0.69
CA GLN A 204 -15.03 -1.92 -0.45
C GLN A 204 -14.85 -3.11 -1.41
N LEU A 205 -14.61 -2.83 -2.70
CA LEU A 205 -14.31 -3.89 -3.68
C LEU A 205 -13.08 -4.70 -3.27
N ILE A 206 -12.02 -4.04 -2.77
CA ILE A 206 -10.81 -4.73 -2.28
C ILE A 206 -11.17 -5.64 -1.11
N GLU A 207 -11.85 -5.10 -0.09
CA GLU A 207 -12.21 -5.85 1.12
C GLU A 207 -13.11 -7.05 0.80
N GLU A 208 -14.17 -6.84 0.03
CA GLU A 208 -15.14 -7.87 -0.36
C GLU A 208 -14.47 -8.97 -1.19
N THR A 209 -13.64 -8.60 -2.19
CA THR A 209 -12.97 -9.57 -3.06
C THR A 209 -11.99 -10.45 -2.28
N LEU A 210 -11.16 -9.86 -1.40
CA LEU A 210 -10.20 -10.61 -0.59
C LEU A 210 -10.92 -11.54 0.42
N ARG A 211 -12.02 -11.07 0.99
CA ARG A 211 -12.83 -11.87 1.91
C ARG A 211 -13.55 -13.05 1.22
N GLU A 212 -14.15 -12.82 0.04
CA GLU A 212 -14.87 -13.84 -0.73
C GLU A 212 -13.94 -14.93 -1.27
N ASN A 213 -12.74 -14.57 -1.66
CA ASN A 213 -11.71 -15.52 -2.08
C ASN A 213 -11.14 -16.32 -0.89
N GLY A 214 -11.52 -16.01 0.35
CA GLY A 214 -11.02 -16.68 1.55
C GLY A 214 -9.54 -16.39 1.83
N GLU A 215 -9.00 -15.36 1.20
CA GLU A 215 -7.57 -15.05 1.29
C GLU A 215 -7.22 -14.39 2.63
N SER A 216 -8.03 -13.45 3.12
CA SER A 216 -7.74 -12.79 4.40
C SER A 216 -8.90 -11.88 4.86
N MET A 217 -9.08 -11.74 6.17
CA MET A 217 -9.81 -10.61 6.73
C MET A 217 -8.88 -9.39 6.79
N VAL A 218 -9.27 -8.33 6.11
CA VAL A 218 -8.46 -7.12 5.98
C VAL A 218 -9.23 -5.88 6.44
N VAL A 219 -8.50 -4.85 6.84
CA VAL A 219 -8.99 -3.49 6.96
C VAL A 219 -8.31 -2.61 5.93
N VAL A 220 -9.07 -1.75 5.27
CA VAL A 220 -8.57 -0.85 4.23
C VAL A 220 -8.63 0.59 4.73
N GLY A 221 -7.46 1.21 4.88
CA GLY A 221 -7.32 2.63 5.18
C GLY A 221 -7.14 3.42 3.88
N ILE A 222 -7.84 4.55 3.76
CA ILE A 222 -7.80 5.42 2.59
C ILE A 222 -7.21 6.77 2.99
N GLY A 223 -6.12 7.19 2.34
CA GLY A 223 -5.57 8.54 2.46
C GLY A 223 -6.33 9.57 1.62
N THR A 224 -5.97 10.84 1.74
CA THR A 224 -6.47 11.88 0.83
C THR A 224 -5.90 11.70 -0.57
N VAL A 225 -6.60 12.21 -1.59
CA VAL A 225 -6.10 12.16 -2.98
C VAL A 225 -4.76 12.90 -3.06
N ALA A 226 -3.74 12.22 -3.58
CA ALA A 226 -2.45 12.80 -3.88
C ALA A 226 -2.46 13.37 -5.30
N ALA A 227 -2.50 14.70 -5.44
CA ALA A 227 -2.48 15.39 -6.73
C ALA A 227 -1.09 15.39 -7.37
N HIS A 228 -0.05 15.29 -6.56
CA HIS A 228 1.33 15.21 -7.02
C HIS A 228 2.01 13.98 -6.45
N LEU A 229 2.99 13.46 -7.18
CA LEU A 229 3.77 12.30 -6.78
C LEU A 229 4.42 12.47 -5.37
N ARG A 230 4.87 13.68 -5.04
CA ARG A 230 5.44 14.06 -3.72
C ARG A 230 4.44 13.92 -2.56
N ASP A 231 3.13 13.96 -2.84
CA ASP A 231 2.09 13.90 -1.81
C ASP A 231 1.74 12.47 -1.40
N LEU A 232 2.29 11.46 -2.10
CA LEU A 232 2.03 10.04 -1.80
C LEU A 232 2.43 9.65 -0.38
N ALA A 233 3.58 10.15 0.13
CA ALA A 233 4.03 9.87 1.50
C ALA A 233 3.03 10.38 2.54
N LYS A 234 2.47 11.59 2.31
CA LYS A 234 1.44 12.16 3.17
C LYS A 234 0.17 11.32 3.13
N SER A 235 -0.31 10.99 1.94
CA SER A 235 -1.53 10.18 1.76
C SER A 235 -1.38 8.79 2.39
N TYR A 236 -0.20 8.16 2.29
CA TYR A 236 0.08 6.90 2.95
C TYR A 236 0.05 7.02 4.49
N LYS A 237 0.69 8.04 5.06
CA LYS A 237 0.62 8.32 6.52
C LYS A 237 -0.82 8.55 6.97
N GLU A 238 -1.63 9.24 6.17
CA GLU A 238 -3.05 9.44 6.43
C GLU A 238 -3.85 8.12 6.40
N ALA A 239 -3.56 7.22 5.45
CA ALA A 239 -4.17 5.89 5.40
C ALA A 239 -3.81 5.04 6.64
N GLN A 240 -2.57 5.14 7.13
CA GLN A 240 -2.15 4.50 8.38
C GLN A 240 -2.96 5.05 9.58
N ILE A 241 -3.06 6.38 9.69
CA ILE A 241 -3.83 7.04 10.75
C ILE A 241 -5.32 6.62 10.65
N ALA A 242 -5.87 6.48 9.44
CA ALA A 242 -7.24 6.05 9.24
C ALA A 242 -7.49 4.67 9.87
N ILE A 243 -6.62 3.71 9.65
CA ILE A 243 -6.72 2.38 10.26
C ILE A 243 -6.60 2.46 11.79
N GLU A 244 -5.60 3.18 12.30
CA GLU A 244 -5.37 3.25 13.74
C GLU A 244 -6.51 3.96 14.49
N VAL A 245 -7.03 5.04 13.93
CA VAL A 245 -8.18 5.76 14.48
C VAL A 245 -9.46 4.92 14.36
N GLY A 246 -9.64 4.24 13.23
CA GLY A 246 -10.75 3.32 13.00
C GLY A 246 -10.82 2.20 14.02
N LYS A 247 -9.69 1.58 14.37
CA LYS A 247 -9.60 0.57 15.42
C LYS A 247 -10.11 1.04 16.78
N VAL A 248 -9.98 2.34 17.08
CA VAL A 248 -10.41 2.91 18.36
C VAL A 248 -11.89 3.31 18.34
N PHE A 249 -12.33 3.97 17.26
CA PHE A 249 -13.63 4.64 17.26
C PHE A 249 -14.70 3.93 16.41
N ASP A 250 -14.29 3.21 15.37
CA ASP A 250 -15.16 2.57 14.37
C ASP A 250 -14.82 1.07 14.20
N THR A 251 -14.79 0.34 15.29
CA THR A 251 -14.32 -1.06 15.37
C THR A 251 -15.06 -2.05 14.47
N GLU A 252 -16.24 -1.69 13.96
CA GLU A 252 -17.05 -2.53 13.08
C GLU A 252 -16.81 -2.26 11.59
N LYS A 253 -16.00 -1.23 11.26
CA LYS A 253 -15.73 -0.86 9.87
C LYS A 253 -14.43 -1.48 9.35
N TYR A 254 -14.53 -2.14 8.22
CA TYR A 254 -13.37 -2.69 7.48
C TYR A 254 -12.81 -1.71 6.44
N VAL A 255 -13.53 -0.64 6.12
CA VAL A 255 -13.07 0.44 5.24
C VAL A 255 -13.13 1.75 6.01
N VAL A 256 -12.00 2.44 6.14
CA VAL A 256 -11.87 3.68 6.91
C VAL A 256 -11.17 4.74 6.07
N SER A 257 -11.86 5.84 5.77
CA SER A 257 -11.28 6.99 5.06
C SER A 257 -10.78 8.04 6.06
N TYR A 258 -9.57 8.56 5.82
CA TYR A 258 -8.98 9.63 6.62
C TYR A 258 -9.85 10.90 6.65
N GLU A 259 -10.51 11.24 5.54
CA GLU A 259 -11.41 12.39 5.46
C GLU A 259 -12.64 12.27 6.36
N ASN A 260 -13.09 11.03 6.62
CA ASN A 260 -14.29 10.75 7.40
C ASN A 260 -14.05 10.48 8.88
N LEU A 261 -12.80 10.61 9.35
CA LEU A 261 -12.46 10.39 10.78
C LEU A 261 -13.04 11.44 11.72
N GLY A 262 -13.39 12.61 11.20
CA GLY A 262 -13.97 13.70 11.98
C GLY A 262 -13.12 14.06 13.20
N ILE A 263 -13.78 14.24 14.36
CA ILE A 263 -13.12 14.61 15.62
C ILE A 263 -12.21 13.50 16.18
N GLY A 264 -12.42 12.25 15.79
CA GLY A 264 -11.56 11.12 16.22
C GLY A 264 -10.10 11.32 15.87
N ARG A 265 -9.83 11.94 14.69
CA ARG A 265 -8.48 12.28 14.25
C ARG A 265 -7.78 13.28 15.19
N LEU A 266 -8.51 14.26 15.69
CA LEU A 266 -7.95 15.25 16.63
C LEU A 266 -7.65 14.61 17.97
N ILE A 267 -8.60 13.84 18.51
CA ILE A 267 -8.44 13.15 19.81
C ILE A 267 -7.25 12.20 19.77
N TYR A 268 -7.08 11.44 18.69
CA TYR A 268 -5.97 10.49 18.55
C TYR A 268 -4.59 11.15 18.58
N GLN A 269 -4.49 12.43 18.23
CA GLN A 269 -3.24 13.20 18.25
C GLN A 269 -3.00 13.94 19.59
N LEU A 270 -3.94 13.92 20.52
CA LEU A 270 -3.78 14.60 21.80
C LEU A 270 -2.83 13.79 22.70
N PRO A 271 -1.99 14.49 23.50
CA PRO A 271 -1.25 13.85 24.59
C PRO A 271 -2.20 13.17 25.58
N THR A 272 -1.86 11.96 26.01
CA THR A 272 -2.68 11.20 26.98
C THR A 272 -2.89 11.94 28.28
N THR A 273 -1.87 12.67 28.77
CA THR A 273 -1.97 13.52 29.97
C THR A 273 -3.05 14.60 29.84
N LEU A 274 -3.17 15.23 28.66
CA LEU A 274 -4.23 16.22 28.42
C LEU A 274 -5.61 15.54 28.39
N CYS A 275 -5.70 14.33 27.85
CA CYS A 275 -6.90 13.53 27.83
C CYS A 275 -7.36 13.14 29.24
N GLU A 276 -6.45 12.71 30.11
CA GLU A 276 -6.70 12.39 31.53
C GLU A 276 -7.21 13.63 32.29
N MET A 277 -6.52 14.78 32.15
CA MET A 277 -6.93 16.04 32.76
C MET A 277 -8.34 16.45 32.34
N PHE A 278 -8.64 16.35 31.04
CA PHE A 278 -9.96 16.66 30.52
C PHE A 278 -11.05 15.78 31.12
N LEU A 279 -10.84 14.47 31.24
CA LEU A 279 -11.83 13.58 31.87
C LEU A 279 -12.04 13.91 33.36
N GLN A 280 -10.97 14.23 34.09
CA GLN A 280 -11.06 14.67 35.48
C GLN A 280 -11.82 15.97 35.65
N GLU A 281 -11.67 16.92 34.73
CA GLU A 281 -12.40 18.18 34.75
C GLU A 281 -13.89 18.00 34.43
N VAL A 282 -14.21 17.16 33.45
CA VAL A 282 -15.60 16.90 33.03
C VAL A 282 -16.35 16.09 34.09
N PHE A 283 -15.73 15.08 34.66
CA PHE A 283 -16.36 14.15 35.61
C PHE A 283 -15.89 14.31 37.05
N LYS A 284 -15.79 15.54 37.54
CA LYS A 284 -15.29 15.90 38.90
C LYS A 284 -15.91 15.12 40.08
N LYS A 285 -17.18 14.72 39.96
CA LYS A 285 -17.94 14.13 41.07
C LYS A 285 -18.12 12.62 40.96
N ASN A 286 -18.25 12.11 39.75
CA ASN A 286 -18.49 10.69 39.50
C ASN A 286 -17.71 10.27 38.23
N PRO A 287 -16.77 9.35 38.35
CA PRO A 287 -16.07 8.83 37.19
C PRO A 287 -17.05 8.25 36.16
N ILE A 288 -16.75 8.40 34.89
CA ILE A 288 -17.55 7.86 33.79
C ILE A 288 -17.76 6.34 33.92
N ASP A 289 -16.84 5.66 34.62
CA ASP A 289 -16.90 4.22 34.94
C ASP A 289 -18.00 3.86 35.92
N SER A 290 -18.53 4.84 36.65
CA SER A 290 -19.70 4.63 37.52
C SER A 290 -21.02 4.47 36.75
N LEU A 291 -21.04 4.74 35.44
CA LEU A 291 -22.23 4.57 34.60
C LEU A 291 -22.43 3.09 34.25
N ASP A 292 -23.61 2.58 34.53
CA ASP A 292 -23.97 1.21 34.16
C ASP A 292 -24.10 1.03 32.64
N LYS A 293 -24.03 -0.21 32.17
CA LYS A 293 -24.09 -0.57 30.75
C LYS A 293 -25.39 -0.08 30.08
N GLU A 294 -26.52 -0.09 30.80
CA GLU A 294 -27.79 0.37 30.27
C GLU A 294 -27.78 1.88 30.05
N THR A 295 -27.20 2.63 30.96
CA THR A 295 -27.01 4.08 30.85
C THR A 295 -26.11 4.41 29.67
N LEU A 296 -24.95 3.76 29.52
CA LEU A 296 -24.06 3.97 28.39
C LEU A 296 -24.72 3.59 27.05
N PHE A 297 -25.49 2.51 27.02
CA PHE A 297 -26.26 2.13 25.83
C PHE A 297 -27.30 3.19 25.46
N THR A 298 -27.99 3.73 26.45
CA THR A 298 -28.98 4.82 26.25
C THR A 298 -28.29 6.07 25.69
N ILE A 299 -27.16 6.46 26.22
CA ILE A 299 -26.35 7.61 25.75
C ILE A 299 -25.92 7.41 24.29
N ASN A 300 -25.34 6.27 23.96
CA ASN A 300 -24.90 5.97 22.61
C ASN A 300 -26.06 6.02 21.62
N LYS A 301 -27.20 5.42 21.96
CA LYS A 301 -28.41 5.47 21.12
C LYS A 301 -28.97 6.89 20.97
N PHE A 302 -28.83 7.75 21.97
CA PHE A 302 -29.24 9.13 21.89
C PHE A 302 -28.34 9.94 20.93
N PHE A 303 -27.03 9.72 20.96
CA PHE A 303 -26.08 10.32 20.00
C PHE A 303 -26.28 9.78 18.59
N GLU A 304 -26.47 8.46 18.40
CA GLU A 304 -26.73 7.84 17.09
C GLU A 304 -27.99 8.40 16.42
N ASN A 305 -28.97 8.81 17.20
CA ASN A 305 -30.24 9.41 16.71
C ASN A 305 -30.22 10.95 16.77
N ASN A 306 -29.03 11.57 16.68
CA ASN A 306 -28.84 13.02 16.59
C ASN A 306 -29.58 13.81 17.70
N LEU A 307 -29.60 13.29 18.93
CA LEU A 307 -30.26 13.87 20.10
C LEU A 307 -31.77 14.02 19.95
N VAL A 308 -32.39 13.29 19.03
CA VAL A 308 -33.85 13.33 18.80
C VAL A 308 -34.54 12.34 19.74
N LEU A 309 -35.25 12.88 20.76
CA LEU A 309 -35.96 12.09 21.80
C LEU A 309 -36.93 11.05 21.24
N SER A 310 -37.76 11.44 20.26
CA SER A 310 -38.79 10.55 19.69
C SER A 310 -38.16 9.36 18.93
N GLU A 311 -37.14 9.61 18.15
CA GLU A 311 -36.42 8.57 17.41
C GLU A 311 -35.67 7.63 18.35
N THR A 312 -34.99 8.19 19.34
CA THR A 312 -34.24 7.40 20.33
C THR A 312 -35.19 6.51 21.15
N ALA A 313 -36.31 7.05 21.62
CA ALA A 313 -37.31 6.27 22.37
C ALA A 313 -37.85 5.11 21.53
N ARG A 314 -38.14 5.35 20.24
CA ARG A 314 -38.59 4.30 19.30
C ARG A 314 -37.51 3.22 19.12
N LYS A 315 -36.25 3.60 18.92
CA LYS A 315 -35.14 2.67 18.74
C LYS A 315 -34.79 1.86 19.98
N LEU A 316 -35.03 2.44 21.19
CA LEU A 316 -34.86 1.77 22.47
C LEU A 316 -36.07 0.95 22.90
N PHE A 317 -37.19 1.00 22.13
CA PHE A 317 -38.45 0.36 22.47
C PHE A 317 -38.99 0.80 23.83
N VAL A 318 -38.84 2.09 24.20
CA VAL A 318 -39.33 2.66 25.44
C VAL A 318 -40.27 3.83 25.20
N HIS A 319 -41.13 4.15 26.19
CA HIS A 319 -41.92 5.36 26.13
C HIS A 319 -41.02 6.61 26.23
N ARG A 320 -41.42 7.71 25.55
CA ARG A 320 -40.68 8.99 25.57
C ARG A 320 -40.37 9.47 26.99
N ASN A 321 -41.32 9.36 27.91
CA ASN A 321 -41.15 9.79 29.29
C ASN A 321 -40.10 8.95 30.04
N THR A 322 -39.99 7.67 29.72
CA THR A 322 -38.95 6.80 30.27
C THR A 322 -37.55 7.25 29.81
N LEU A 323 -37.40 7.62 28.53
CA LEU A 323 -36.15 8.16 28.02
C LEU A 323 -35.81 9.49 28.72
N VAL A 324 -36.77 10.40 28.87
CA VAL A 324 -36.55 11.67 29.60
C VAL A 324 -36.09 11.40 31.03
N TYR A 325 -36.71 10.46 31.74
CA TYR A 325 -36.28 10.07 33.06
C TYR A 325 -34.84 9.53 33.10
N ARG A 326 -34.47 8.72 32.11
CA ARG A 326 -33.08 8.22 31.98
C ARG A 326 -32.09 9.37 31.73
N LEU A 327 -32.42 10.33 30.88
CA LEU A 327 -31.55 11.49 30.64
C LEU A 327 -31.44 12.40 31.87
N GLU A 328 -32.51 12.57 32.66
CA GLU A 328 -32.46 13.26 33.96
C GLU A 328 -31.55 12.52 34.96
N LYS A 329 -31.60 11.18 34.99
CA LYS A 329 -30.66 10.37 35.81
C LYS A 329 -29.22 10.62 35.39
N ILE A 330 -28.94 10.65 34.08
CA ILE A 330 -27.58 10.92 33.54
C ILE A 330 -27.11 12.31 33.97
N LYS A 331 -27.98 13.35 33.82
CA LYS A 331 -27.68 14.71 34.27
C LYS A 331 -27.33 14.76 35.77
N LYS A 332 -28.07 14.04 36.61
CA LYS A 332 -27.80 13.99 38.07
C LYS A 332 -26.49 13.32 38.40
N LEU A 333 -26.11 12.27 37.64
CA LEU A 333 -24.86 11.52 37.85
C LEU A 333 -23.63 12.28 37.34
N THR A 334 -23.73 12.89 36.17
CA THR A 334 -22.56 13.48 35.48
C THR A 334 -22.48 15.01 35.59
N GLY A 335 -23.61 15.67 35.88
CA GLY A 335 -23.72 17.11 35.85
C GLY A 335 -24.02 17.68 34.46
N LEU A 336 -24.00 16.85 33.39
CA LEU A 336 -24.20 17.25 32.00
C LEU A 336 -25.61 16.88 31.53
N ASP A 337 -26.32 17.84 30.96
CA ASP A 337 -27.62 17.62 30.32
C ASP A 337 -27.48 17.34 28.84
N LEU A 338 -27.58 16.09 28.45
CA LEU A 338 -27.41 15.68 27.05
C LEU A 338 -28.44 16.27 26.08
N ARG A 339 -29.46 17.00 26.56
CA ARG A 339 -30.40 17.73 25.74
C ARG A 339 -29.89 19.12 25.37
N GLU A 340 -28.90 19.64 26.12
CA GLU A 340 -28.21 20.89 25.84
C GLU A 340 -27.02 20.58 24.94
N PHE A 341 -26.84 21.35 23.87
CA PHE A 341 -25.88 21.07 22.81
C PHE A 341 -24.43 21.04 23.31
N ASP A 342 -24.02 22.03 24.12
CA ASP A 342 -22.67 22.13 24.63
C ASP A 342 -22.31 20.99 25.61
N ASP A 343 -23.27 20.61 26.47
CA ASP A 343 -23.11 19.47 27.37
C ASP A 343 -23.04 18.16 26.61
N ALA A 344 -23.85 17.99 25.57
CA ALA A 344 -23.86 16.82 24.70
C ALA A 344 -22.54 16.66 23.95
N ILE A 345 -21.97 17.75 23.39
CA ILE A 345 -20.65 17.74 22.76
C ILE A 345 -19.58 17.36 23.77
N THR A 346 -19.56 18.02 24.93
CA THR A 346 -18.58 17.74 26.00
C THR A 346 -18.61 16.27 26.39
N PHE A 347 -19.80 15.72 26.56
CA PHE A 347 -19.97 14.31 26.92
C PHE A 347 -19.53 13.38 25.78
N LYS A 348 -19.87 13.70 24.53
CA LYS A 348 -19.45 12.90 23.36
C LYS A 348 -17.93 12.85 23.23
N VAL A 349 -17.27 14.01 23.38
CA VAL A 349 -15.80 14.11 23.36
C VAL A 349 -15.20 13.30 24.51
N ALA A 350 -15.77 13.38 25.72
CA ALA A 350 -15.30 12.63 26.88
C ALA A 350 -15.41 11.10 26.68
N LEU A 351 -16.49 10.61 26.06
CA LEU A 351 -16.59 9.20 25.69
C LEU A 351 -15.51 8.77 24.67
N MET A 352 -15.23 9.62 23.69
CA MET A 352 -14.18 9.34 22.71
C MET A 352 -12.80 9.35 23.35
N VAL A 353 -12.51 10.36 24.18
CA VAL A 353 -11.25 10.45 24.95
C VAL A 353 -11.05 9.18 25.82
N LYS A 354 -12.11 8.73 26.49
CA LYS A 354 -12.05 7.48 27.27
C LYS A 354 -11.71 6.26 26.41
N LYS A 355 -12.37 6.10 25.26
CA LYS A 355 -12.06 5.02 24.32
C LYS A 355 -10.58 5.08 23.86
N TYR A 356 -10.08 6.27 23.58
CA TYR A 356 -8.70 6.48 23.19
C TYR A 356 -7.71 6.08 24.31
N LEU A 357 -7.93 6.54 25.55
CA LEU A 357 -7.07 6.16 26.68
C LEU A 357 -7.10 4.64 26.93
N ALA A 358 -8.28 4.02 26.88
CA ALA A 358 -8.42 2.56 27.00
C ALA A 358 -7.62 1.82 25.90
N SER A 359 -7.62 2.32 24.66
CA SER A 359 -6.82 1.74 23.56
C SER A 359 -5.30 1.84 23.80
N ARG A 360 -4.87 2.77 24.68
CA ARG A 360 -3.48 2.95 25.11
C ARG A 360 -3.14 2.18 26.40
N GLY A 361 -4.09 1.39 26.94
CA GLY A 361 -3.91 0.66 28.20
C GLY A 361 -3.94 1.56 29.44
N ILE A 362 -4.50 2.77 29.33
CA ILE A 362 -4.62 3.73 30.42
C ILE A 362 -6.05 3.66 30.97
N GLU A 363 -6.18 3.26 32.22
CA GLU A 363 -7.42 3.34 32.99
C GLU A 363 -7.58 4.77 33.52
N ALA A 364 -8.62 5.48 33.07
CA ALA A 364 -8.88 6.90 33.39
C ALA A 364 -10.24 7.09 34.03
#